data_fb68c0c19c95238732fbaf78d13673fc
#
_entry.id   fb68c0c19c95238732fbaf78d13673fc
#
_cell.length_a   1.000
_cell.length_b   1.000
_cell.length_c   1.000
_cell.angle_alpha   90.00
_cell.angle_beta   90.00
_cell.angle_gamma   90.00
#
_symmetry.space_group_name_H-M   'P 1'
#
loop_
_entity.id
_entity.type
_entity.pdbx_description
1 polymer ?
#
loop_
_entity_poly.entity_id
_entity_poly.type
_entity_poly.pdbx_seq_one_letter_code
_entity_poly.pdbx_strand_id
1 'polypeptide(L)' 'MLTQNYSPSESATLTVNGILKVISLPLTVAGLIEALGYSGKRIALERNGEIVPKSQHGSTQLASGDQLEIVVAVGGG' A
#
# COMPACT_ATOMS: atom_id res chain seq x y z
N MET A 1 -20.15 29.95 1.14
CA MET A 1 -19.90 29.24 0.96
C MET A 1 -19.31 28.41 1.40
N LEU A 2 -19.34 27.84 1.39
CA LEU A 2 -18.74 27.12 1.71
C LEU A 2 -18.04 26.33 1.35
N THR A 3 -17.51 26.26 1.35
CA THR A 3 -16.56 25.51 0.79
C THR A 3 -16.21 24.41 1.64
N GLN A 4 -16.25 23.36 1.21
CA GLN A 4 -15.84 22.36 1.90
C GLN A 4 -14.50 22.25 1.91
N ASN A 5 -13.90 22.16 2.88
CA ASN A 5 -12.58 22.10 3.00
C ASN A 5 -12.02 20.80 3.21
N TYR A 6 -12.66 19.74 2.91
CA TYR A 6 -12.02 18.47 3.02
C TYR A 6 -11.41 18.15 1.72
N SER A 7 -10.36 17.39 1.73
CA SER A 7 -9.73 16.92 0.55
C SER A 7 -10.30 15.59 0.24
N PRO A 8 -11.02 15.47 -0.81
CA PRO A 8 -11.53 14.17 -1.18
C PRO A 8 -10.38 13.27 -1.54
N SER A 9 -10.61 11.99 -1.40
CA SER A 9 -9.63 11.03 -1.81
C SER A 9 -9.34 11.17 -3.28
N GLU A 10 -8.11 10.98 -3.65
CA GLU A 10 -7.73 10.99 -5.04
C GLU A 10 -7.65 9.58 -5.53
N SER A 11 -8.25 9.31 -6.66
CA SER A 11 -8.10 8.03 -7.31
C SER A 11 -6.70 7.96 -7.92
N ALA A 12 -6.04 6.87 -7.70
CA ALA A 12 -4.69 6.70 -8.22
C ALA A 12 -4.51 5.23 -8.61
N THR A 13 -3.48 4.95 -9.39
CA THR A 13 -3.18 3.58 -9.78
C THR A 13 -1.77 3.24 -9.34
N LEU A 14 -1.59 1.99 -8.98
CA LEU A 14 -0.28 1.44 -8.71
C LEU A 14 -0.33 -0.03 -9.09
N THR A 15 0.80 -0.71 -9.03
CA THR A 15 0.81 -2.13 -9.30
C THR A 15 1.20 -2.91 -8.07
N VAL A 16 0.62 -4.08 -7.92
CA VAL A 16 1.00 -5.01 -6.86
C VAL A 16 1.30 -6.32 -7.56
N ASN A 17 2.55 -6.73 -7.48
CA ASN A 17 3.02 -7.93 -8.15
C ASN A 17 2.67 -7.91 -9.64
N GLY A 18 2.85 -6.74 -10.23
CA GLY A 18 2.59 -6.57 -11.67
C GLY A 18 1.14 -6.35 -12.06
N ILE A 19 0.23 -6.38 -11.10
CA ILE A 19 -1.19 -6.22 -11.40
C ILE A 19 -1.63 -4.81 -11.04
N LEU A 20 -2.26 -4.15 -11.98
CA LEU A 20 -2.71 -2.78 -11.77
C LEU A 20 -3.87 -2.74 -10.78
N LYS A 21 -3.76 -1.86 -9.83
CA LYS A 21 -4.81 -1.65 -8.84
C LYS A 21 -5.18 -0.18 -8.82
N VAL A 22 -6.46 0.09 -8.64
CA VAL A 22 -6.95 1.45 -8.45
C VAL A 22 -7.17 1.63 -6.96
N ILE A 23 -6.59 2.67 -6.40
CA ILE A 23 -6.70 2.93 -4.98
C ILE A 23 -7.10 4.37 -4.76
N SER A 24 -7.45 4.68 -3.54
CA SER A 24 -7.74 6.05 -3.14
C SER A 24 -6.63 6.53 -2.22
N LEU A 25 -6.09 7.69 -2.52
CA LEU A 25 -5.07 8.29 -1.69
C LEU A 25 -5.73 9.32 -0.76
N PRO A 26 -5.19 9.55 0.40
CA PRO A 26 -3.94 9.00 0.92
C PRO A 26 -4.11 7.58 1.42
N LEU A 27 -3.04 6.81 1.31
CA LEU A 27 -3.05 5.42 1.74
C LEU A 27 -1.64 5.06 2.15
N THR A 28 -1.49 4.42 3.30
CA THR A 28 -0.18 3.95 3.73
C THR A 28 0.03 2.53 3.26
N VAL A 29 1.27 2.06 3.35
CA VAL A 29 1.59 0.67 3.07
C VAL A 29 0.76 -0.24 3.97
N ALA A 30 0.66 0.10 5.27
CA ALA A 30 -0.13 -0.71 6.18
C ALA A 30 -1.60 -0.77 5.75
N GLY A 31 -2.14 0.35 5.31
CA GLY A 31 -3.52 0.39 4.84
C GLY A 31 -3.74 -0.48 3.62
N LEU A 32 -2.78 -0.48 2.70
CA LEU A 32 -2.89 -1.32 1.52
C LEU A 32 -2.80 -2.80 1.90
N ILE A 33 -1.89 -3.16 2.79
CA ILE A 33 -1.74 -4.54 3.24
C ILE A 33 -3.05 -5.02 3.84
N GLU A 34 -3.70 -4.18 4.62
CA GLU A 34 -4.97 -4.53 5.22
C GLU A 34 -6.05 -4.69 4.16
N ALA A 35 -6.10 -3.77 3.22
CA ALA A 35 -7.11 -3.81 2.16
C ALA A 35 -6.96 -5.05 1.27
N LEU A 36 -5.74 -5.54 1.11
CA LEU A 36 -5.49 -6.72 0.31
C LEU A 36 -5.70 -8.03 1.07
N GLY A 37 -5.99 -7.94 2.36
CA GLY A 37 -6.25 -9.13 3.15
C GLY A 37 -5.02 -9.79 3.73
N TYR A 38 -3.90 -9.09 3.78
CA TYR A 38 -2.67 -9.65 4.30
C TYR A 38 -2.41 -9.28 5.76
N SER A 39 -3.35 -8.61 6.40
CA SER A 39 -3.19 -8.20 7.79
C SER A 39 -2.96 -9.43 8.65
N GLY A 40 -1.97 -9.38 9.50
CA GLY A 40 -1.64 -10.50 10.36
C GLY A 40 -0.79 -11.56 9.69
N LYS A 41 -0.54 -11.43 8.40
CA LYS A 41 0.32 -12.38 7.72
C LYS A 41 1.75 -11.86 7.71
N ARG A 42 2.68 -12.79 7.61
CA ARG A 42 4.07 -12.41 7.55
C ARG A 42 4.41 -12.15 6.11
N ILE A 43 4.66 -10.91 5.78
CA ILE A 43 4.94 -10.54 4.40
C ILE A 43 6.19 -9.68 4.34
N ALA A 44 6.79 -9.65 3.17
CA ALA A 44 7.83 -8.69 2.83
C ALA A 44 7.29 -7.85 1.69
N LEU A 45 7.51 -6.55 1.76
CA LEU A 45 7.01 -5.63 0.75
C LEU A 45 8.15 -4.77 0.23
N GLU A 46 8.25 -4.69 -1.09
CA GLU A 46 9.16 -3.77 -1.75
C GLU A 46 8.34 -2.71 -2.44
N ARG A 47 8.81 -1.50 -2.39
CA ARG A 47 8.20 -0.38 -3.08
C ARG A 47 9.23 0.22 -4.00
N ASN A 48 8.98 0.16 -5.28
CA ASN A 48 9.90 0.69 -6.30
C ASN A 48 11.31 0.13 -6.14
N GLY A 49 11.38 -1.16 -5.84
CA GLY A 49 12.66 -1.86 -5.73
C GLY A 49 13.32 -1.82 -4.37
N GLU A 50 12.69 -1.19 -3.40
CA GLU A 50 13.28 -1.09 -2.07
C GLU A 50 12.39 -1.70 -1.03
N ILE A 51 12.97 -2.46 -0.13
CA ILE A 51 12.22 -3.07 0.96
C ILE A 51 11.70 -1.97 1.88
N VAL A 52 10.45 -2.06 2.26
CA VAL A 52 9.88 -1.20 3.28
C VAL A 52 9.83 -2.02 4.56
N PRO A 53 10.63 -1.67 5.57
CA PRO A 53 10.63 -2.42 6.82
C PRO A 53 9.26 -2.40 7.47
N LYS A 54 8.92 -3.47 8.16
CA LYS A 54 7.62 -3.56 8.79
C LYS A 54 7.34 -2.39 9.71
N SER A 55 8.37 -1.93 10.41
CA SER A 55 8.21 -0.81 11.33
C SER A 55 7.82 0.47 10.62
N GLN A 56 7.97 0.53 9.31
CA GLN A 56 7.63 1.73 8.54
C GLN A 56 6.38 1.58 7.71
N HIS A 57 5.70 0.44 7.80
CA HIS A 57 4.49 0.24 6.99
C HIS A 57 3.41 1.27 7.32
N GLY A 58 3.31 1.67 8.57
CA GLY A 58 2.28 2.63 8.98
C GLY A 58 2.60 4.07 8.65
N SER A 59 3.84 4.35 8.33
CA SER A 59 4.25 5.73 8.04
C SER A 59 4.63 5.97 6.60
N THR A 60 4.67 4.94 5.77
CA THR A 60 5.06 5.10 4.38
C THR A 60 3.81 5.36 3.54
N GLN A 61 3.75 6.55 2.96
CA GLN A 61 2.63 6.93 2.12
C GLN A 61 2.85 6.43 0.70
N LEU A 62 1.82 5.89 0.11
CA LEU A 62 1.88 5.44 -1.28
C LEU A 62 1.62 6.60 -2.21
N ALA A 63 2.04 6.45 -3.45
CA ALA A 63 1.85 7.45 -4.48
C ALA A 63 1.40 6.79 -5.76
N SER A 64 0.77 7.56 -6.61
CA SER A 64 0.35 7.05 -7.91
C SER A 64 1.58 6.59 -8.69
N GLY A 65 1.46 5.45 -9.32
CA GLY A 65 2.57 4.91 -10.09
C GLY A 65 3.53 4.03 -9.33
N ASP A 66 3.32 3.87 -8.04
CA ASP A 66 4.21 3.00 -7.27
C ASP A 66 4.12 1.56 -7.77
N GLN A 67 5.26 0.89 -7.73
CA GLN A 67 5.35 -0.52 -8.10
C GLN A 67 5.69 -1.31 -6.85
N LEU A 68 4.76 -2.13 -6.43
CA LEU A 68 4.91 -2.88 -5.19
C LEU A 68 5.04 -4.35 -5.47
N GLU A 69 5.89 -5.01 -4.68
CA GLU A 69 6.03 -6.45 -4.73
C GLU A 69 5.78 -6.97 -3.33
N ILE A 70 4.87 -7.89 -3.19
CA ILE A 70 4.55 -8.46 -1.89
C ILE A 70 4.79 -9.96 -1.94
N VAL A 71 5.56 -10.45 -0.98
CA VAL A 71 5.82 -11.87 -0.85
C VAL A 71 5.29 -12.31 0.49
N VAL A 72 4.48 -13.34 0.51
CA VAL A 72 3.94 -13.87 1.74
C VAL A 72 4.81 -15.05 2.16
N ALA A 73 5.33 -14.98 3.36
CA ALA A 73 6.14 -16.06 3.88
C ALA A 73 5.24 -17.25 4.15
N VAL A 74 5.61 -18.40 3.62
CA VAL A 74 4.83 -19.58 3.83
C VAL A 74 5.57 -20.54 4.68
N GLY A 75 4.87 -21.33 5.32
CA GLY A 75 5.44 -22.32 6.01
C GLY A 75 5.86 -22.06 7.25
N GLY A 76 6.67 -22.22 7.48
CA GLY A 76 7.20 -21.92 8.55
C GLY A 76 6.78 -22.65 9.70
N GLY A 77 6.33 -22.92 9.91
CA GLY A 77 6.08 -23.54 11.08
C GLY A 77 6.42 -22.96 12.20
#